data_25ab684dc613f8bccf57b956b893a95f
#
_entry.id   25ab684dc613f8bccf57b956b893a95f
#
_cell.length_a   1.000
_cell.length_b   1.000
_cell.length_c   1.000
_cell.angle_alpha   90.00
_cell.angle_beta   90.00
_cell.angle_gamma   90.00
#
_symmetry.space_group_name_H-M   'P 1'
#
loop_
_entity.id
_entity.type
_entity.pdbx_description
1 polymer ?
#
loop_
_entity_poly.entity_id
_entity_poly.type
_entity_poly.pdbx_seq_one_letter_code
_entity_poly.pdbx_strand_id
1 'polypeptide(L)'
;MDTADQLVSVGTFQVLKLPLGFIRVLEWLFAIFAFATCGGYSGQLQVSVDCMEKARSNLSIGIDFAYPFRLHQVSFEAPACEGIRTERVFLIGDYSSSAEFFVTIAVFAFLYSLMATIVYIFFQNKYRENNRGPLIDFIVTVVFSFMWLVSSSAWAKALSDVKMATDPDEVQLLISACKVQTNKCGTVYGPRWSGLNTSVVFGFLNFVLWAGNIWFVFKETGWHKGASRLAGGASEKQSGTFNQQPYNQGSFDQSGSYNTQGNLSQPSEYSQVGGPTSYSNQM
;
A
#
# COMPACT_ATOMS: atom_id res chain seq x y z
N MET A 1 5.76 -25.79 -24.64
CA MET A 1 5.87 -24.35 -24.87
C MET A 1 4.51 -23.71 -25.10
N ASP A 2 3.52 -24.46 -25.56
CA ASP A 2 2.20 -23.91 -25.94
C ASP A 2 1.26 -23.50 -24.79
N THR A 3 1.46 -24.00 -23.57
CA THR A 3 0.67 -23.63 -22.41
C THR A 3 1.04 -22.26 -21.83
N ALA A 4 2.28 -21.85 -21.95
CA ALA A 4 2.72 -20.52 -21.51
C ALA A 4 2.24 -19.42 -22.47
N ASP A 5 2.25 -19.68 -23.75
CA ASP A 5 1.78 -18.76 -24.79
C ASP A 5 0.24 -18.60 -24.79
N GLN A 6 -0.51 -19.67 -24.46
CA GLN A 6 -1.96 -19.57 -24.26
C GLN A 6 -2.35 -18.80 -22.99
N LEU A 7 -1.57 -18.88 -21.92
CA LEU A 7 -1.78 -18.07 -20.70
C LEU A 7 -1.48 -16.59 -20.93
N VAL A 8 -0.55 -16.29 -21.85
CA VAL A 8 -0.19 -14.90 -22.19
C VAL A 8 -1.17 -14.27 -23.17
N SER A 9 -1.84 -15.05 -24.05
CA SER A 9 -2.57 -14.49 -25.18
C SER A 9 -4.03 -14.07 -24.92
N VAL A 10 -4.73 -14.58 -23.91
CA VAL A 10 -6.19 -14.40 -23.84
C VAL A 10 -6.74 -13.79 -22.53
N GLY A 11 -6.04 -13.84 -21.41
CA GLY A 11 -6.68 -13.44 -20.13
C GLY A 11 -5.90 -12.45 -19.26
N THR A 12 -4.60 -12.49 -19.33
CA THR A 12 -3.71 -11.91 -18.32
C THR A 12 -3.67 -10.38 -18.32
N PHE A 13 -3.72 -9.76 -19.48
CA PHE A 13 -3.70 -8.29 -19.57
C PHE A 13 -5.05 -7.62 -19.26
N GLN A 14 -6.16 -8.35 -19.32
CA GLN A 14 -7.47 -7.80 -18.93
C GLN A 14 -7.55 -7.57 -17.41
N VAL A 15 -6.86 -8.37 -16.60
CA VAL A 15 -6.82 -8.21 -15.15
C VAL A 15 -6.14 -6.89 -14.75
N LEU A 16 -5.11 -6.47 -15.48
CA LEU A 16 -4.46 -5.18 -15.26
C LEU A 16 -5.33 -3.98 -15.65
N LYS A 17 -6.34 -4.18 -16.49
CA LYS A 17 -7.34 -3.15 -16.83
C LYS A 17 -8.44 -3.03 -15.78
N LEU A 18 -8.58 -4.02 -14.89
CA LEU A 18 -9.48 -3.92 -13.75
C LEU A 18 -8.90 -2.96 -12.71
N PRO A 19 -9.73 -2.14 -12.05
CA PRO A 19 -9.26 -1.13 -11.10
C PRO A 19 -8.39 -1.73 -9.99
N LEU A 20 -8.70 -2.94 -9.53
CA LEU A 20 -7.93 -3.65 -8.50
C LEU A 20 -6.51 -3.98 -8.96
N GLY A 21 -6.34 -4.55 -10.16
CA GLY A 21 -5.02 -4.89 -10.73
C GLY A 21 -4.19 -3.64 -11.04
N PHE A 22 -4.84 -2.61 -11.59
CA PHE A 22 -4.19 -1.34 -11.89
C PHE A 22 -3.64 -0.64 -10.64
N ILE A 23 -4.44 -0.57 -9.56
CA ILE A 23 -4.00 0.02 -8.28
C ILE A 23 -2.82 -0.75 -7.71
N ARG A 24 -2.80 -2.09 -7.76
CA ARG A 24 -1.66 -2.90 -7.29
C ARG A 24 -0.36 -2.58 -8.03
N VAL A 25 -0.42 -2.35 -9.34
CA VAL A 25 0.75 -1.93 -10.11
C VAL A 25 1.23 -0.53 -9.70
N LEU A 26 0.31 0.39 -9.45
CA LEU A 26 0.66 1.73 -8.96
C LEU A 26 1.28 1.67 -7.55
N GLU A 27 0.73 0.88 -6.64
CA GLU A 27 1.28 0.64 -5.30
C GLU A 27 2.71 0.10 -5.39
N TRP A 28 2.95 -0.86 -6.27
CA TRP A 28 4.27 -1.41 -6.53
C TRP A 28 5.25 -0.35 -7.04
N LEU A 29 4.85 0.42 -8.04
CA LEU A 29 5.68 1.46 -8.65
C LEU A 29 6.00 2.59 -7.67
N PHE A 30 5.00 3.09 -6.92
CA PHE A 30 5.17 4.19 -5.99
C PHE A 30 5.96 3.78 -4.74
N ALA A 31 5.89 2.50 -4.33
CA ALA A 31 6.73 1.99 -3.27
C ALA A 31 8.22 2.04 -3.66
N ILE A 32 8.57 1.71 -4.93
CA ILE A 32 9.94 1.84 -5.43
C ILE A 32 10.42 3.30 -5.32
N PHE A 33 9.63 4.25 -5.80
CA PHE A 33 10.01 5.66 -5.71
C PHE A 33 10.17 6.11 -4.26
N ALA A 34 9.30 5.67 -3.35
CA ALA A 34 9.38 6.02 -1.94
C ALA A 34 10.71 5.56 -1.31
N PHE A 35 11.04 4.26 -1.41
CA PHE A 35 12.26 3.77 -0.76
C PHE A 35 13.54 4.13 -1.51
N ALA A 36 13.52 4.22 -2.84
CA ALA A 36 14.70 4.55 -3.61
C ALA A 36 15.15 6.01 -3.41
N THR A 37 14.19 6.94 -3.35
CA THR A 37 14.51 8.36 -3.13
C THR A 37 14.92 8.68 -1.69
N CYS A 38 14.51 7.85 -0.71
CA CYS A 38 14.95 7.96 0.68
C CYS A 38 16.27 7.21 0.92
N GLY A 39 16.32 5.91 0.59
CA GLY A 39 17.46 5.04 0.88
C GLY A 39 18.68 5.29 0.00
N GLY A 40 18.49 5.87 -1.19
CA GLY A 40 19.59 6.26 -2.09
C GLY A 40 20.07 7.70 -1.91
N TYR A 41 19.62 8.40 -0.88
CA TYR A 41 19.97 9.81 -0.71
C TYR A 41 21.35 10.00 -0.08
N SER A 42 22.12 10.93 -0.68
CA SER A 42 23.31 11.54 -0.10
C SER A 42 23.22 13.04 -0.24
N GLY A 43 23.43 13.75 0.86
CA GLY A 43 23.43 15.22 0.92
C GLY A 43 24.84 15.72 1.19
N GLN A 44 25.13 16.90 0.64
CA GLN A 44 26.39 17.59 0.85
C GLN A 44 26.09 19.05 1.23
N LEU A 45 26.79 19.58 2.18
CA LEU A 45 26.79 21.00 2.51
C LEU A 45 28.21 21.50 2.59
N GLN A 46 28.42 22.77 2.31
CA GLN A 46 29.74 23.40 2.38
C GLN A 46 29.66 24.74 3.09
N VAL A 47 30.54 24.87 4.08
CA VAL A 47 30.67 26.08 4.90
C VAL A 47 32.07 26.65 4.69
N SER A 48 32.17 27.98 4.53
CA SER A 48 33.46 28.68 4.49
C SER A 48 33.78 29.28 5.84
N VAL A 49 35.04 29.17 6.23
CA VAL A 49 35.59 29.80 7.42
C VAL A 49 36.75 30.68 7.04
N ASP A 50 36.62 32.00 7.27
CA ASP A 50 37.66 32.96 7.09
C ASP A 50 38.20 33.41 8.42
N CYS A 51 39.45 32.99 8.74
CA CYS A 51 40.17 33.43 9.93
C CYS A 51 40.78 34.80 9.72
N MET A 52 40.83 35.58 10.79
CA MET A 52 41.46 36.94 10.75
C MET A 52 42.97 36.89 10.46
N GLU A 53 43.65 35.80 10.82
CA GLU A 53 45.04 35.55 10.42
C GLU A 53 45.10 35.18 8.94
N LYS A 54 45.70 36.05 8.14
CA LYS A 54 45.78 36.00 6.65
C LYS A 54 46.40 34.71 6.09
N ALA A 55 47.05 33.88 6.90
CA ALA A 55 47.65 32.63 6.43
C ALA A 55 46.65 31.50 6.11
N ARG A 56 45.37 31.63 6.51
CA ARG A 56 44.30 30.60 6.34
C ARG A 56 42.93 31.21 6.06
N SER A 57 42.85 32.19 5.17
CA SER A 57 41.58 32.68 4.67
C SER A 57 41.00 31.76 3.59
N ASN A 58 39.67 31.70 3.50
CA ASN A 58 38.91 30.89 2.53
C ASN A 58 39.05 29.37 2.68
N LEU A 59 39.02 28.83 3.90
CA LEU A 59 38.90 27.40 4.10
C LEU A 59 37.42 26.96 3.90
N SER A 60 37.19 26.17 2.88
CA SER A 60 35.88 25.56 2.67
C SER A 60 35.85 24.16 3.25
N ILE A 61 34.84 23.89 4.06
CA ILE A 61 34.63 22.62 4.75
C ILE A 61 33.42 21.94 4.08
N GLY A 62 33.68 20.81 3.41
CA GLY A 62 32.63 19.95 2.89
C GLY A 62 32.17 18.94 3.94
N ILE A 63 30.87 18.78 4.09
CA ILE A 63 30.25 17.86 5.02
C ILE A 63 29.27 17.00 4.23
N ASP A 64 29.52 15.69 4.24
CA ASP A 64 28.70 14.69 3.56
C ASP A 64 27.89 13.91 4.57
N PHE A 65 26.60 13.74 4.30
CA PHE A 65 25.72 12.89 5.08
C PHE A 65 24.79 12.10 4.17
N ALA A 66 24.39 10.92 4.60
CA ALA A 66 23.61 10.02 3.78
C ALA A 66 22.61 9.22 4.63
N TYR A 67 21.73 8.48 3.95
CA TYR A 67 20.94 7.45 4.59
C TYR A 67 21.87 6.50 5.39
N PRO A 68 21.54 6.10 6.62
CA PRO A 68 20.25 6.27 7.31
C PRO A 68 20.10 7.53 8.18
N PHE A 69 20.90 8.58 8.01
CA PHE A 69 20.83 9.87 8.74
C PHE A 69 21.23 9.78 10.22
N ARG A 70 22.30 9.04 10.50
CA ARG A 70 22.98 9.02 11.80
C ARG A 70 23.94 10.18 11.89
N LEU A 71 23.41 11.39 12.05
CA LEU A 71 24.22 12.61 11.97
C LEU A 71 25.31 12.67 13.04
N HIS A 72 25.08 12.12 14.24
CA HIS A 72 26.06 12.09 15.32
C HIS A 72 27.33 11.28 14.97
N GLN A 73 27.30 10.46 13.92
CA GLN A 73 28.48 9.73 13.41
C GLN A 73 29.22 10.48 12.31
N VAL A 74 28.62 11.55 11.78
CA VAL A 74 29.26 12.38 10.76
C VAL A 74 30.17 13.38 11.44
N SER A 75 31.45 13.28 11.17
CA SER A 75 32.49 14.19 11.70
C SER A 75 33.18 14.93 10.57
N PHE A 76 33.55 16.16 10.82
CA PHE A 76 34.33 16.99 9.90
C PHE A 76 35.41 17.74 10.66
N GLU A 77 36.46 18.14 9.96
CA GLU A 77 37.57 18.91 10.54
C GLU A 77 37.35 20.40 10.26
N ALA A 78 37.23 21.17 11.32
CA ALA A 78 37.11 22.61 11.25
C ALA A 78 38.41 23.30 11.71
N PRO A 79 38.80 24.42 11.09
CA PRO A 79 39.95 25.19 11.58
C PRO A 79 39.61 25.86 12.92
N ALA A 80 40.50 25.79 13.88
CA ALA A 80 40.34 26.48 15.15
C ALA A 80 40.64 27.99 15.08
N CYS A 81 41.19 28.47 13.95
CA CYS A 81 41.70 29.84 13.73
C CYS A 81 42.75 30.32 14.76
N GLU A 82 43.19 29.43 15.62
CA GLU A 82 44.31 29.67 16.55
C GLU A 82 45.50 28.79 16.18
N GLY A 83 46.42 29.30 15.37
CA GLY A 83 47.56 28.56 14.84
C GLY A 83 47.21 27.46 13.85
N ILE A 84 47.93 26.31 13.87
CA ILE A 84 47.78 25.21 12.90
C ILE A 84 46.81 24.12 13.43
N ARG A 85 45.94 24.44 14.35
CA ARG A 85 45.06 23.45 14.98
C ARG A 85 43.76 23.28 14.21
N THR A 86 43.34 22.03 13.99
CA THR A 86 42.01 21.66 13.54
C THR A 86 41.27 21.00 14.71
N GLU A 87 39.97 21.26 14.80
CA GLU A 87 39.07 20.58 15.72
C GLU A 87 38.19 19.61 14.95
N ARG A 88 37.89 18.44 15.52
CA ARG A 88 36.92 17.52 14.96
C ARG A 88 35.55 17.82 15.55
N VAL A 89 34.64 18.21 14.68
CA VAL A 89 33.25 18.55 15.04
C VAL A 89 32.35 17.46 14.53
N PHE A 90 31.29 17.13 15.29
CA PHE A 90 30.28 16.16 14.91
C PHE A 90 28.93 16.89 14.68
N LEU A 91 28.18 16.42 13.71
CA LEU A 91 26.78 16.85 13.56
C LEU A 91 25.95 16.33 14.73
N ILE A 92 24.81 16.95 14.99
CA ILE A 92 23.92 16.62 16.10
C ILE A 92 22.68 15.90 15.56
N GLY A 93 22.27 14.83 16.23
CA GLY A 93 21.03 14.10 16.00
C GLY A 93 21.20 12.71 15.41
N ASP A 94 20.18 11.90 15.60
CA ASP A 94 20.02 10.57 15.00
C ASP A 94 18.58 10.40 14.56
N TYR A 95 18.36 10.30 13.26
CA TYR A 95 17.06 10.19 12.63
C TYR A 95 16.91 8.87 11.88
N SER A 96 17.85 7.95 12.11
CA SER A 96 17.93 6.67 11.41
C SER A 96 16.70 5.81 11.65
N SER A 97 16.17 5.75 12.87
CA SER A 97 15.03 4.88 13.17
C SER A 97 13.79 5.22 12.34
N SER A 98 13.49 6.51 12.14
CA SER A 98 12.34 6.92 11.32
C SER A 98 12.57 6.66 9.83
N ALA A 99 13.79 6.89 9.34
CA ALA A 99 14.17 6.64 7.95
C ALA A 99 14.18 5.14 7.63
N GLU A 100 14.79 4.33 8.50
CA GLU A 100 14.84 2.87 8.36
C GLU A 100 13.44 2.25 8.47
N PHE A 101 12.60 2.73 9.37
CA PHE A 101 11.21 2.30 9.47
C PHE A 101 10.41 2.59 8.20
N PHE A 102 10.51 3.81 7.66
CA PHE A 102 9.86 4.19 6.42
C PHE A 102 10.31 3.32 5.24
N VAL A 103 11.61 3.15 5.05
CA VAL A 103 12.17 2.31 3.98
C VAL A 103 11.76 0.85 4.14
N THR A 104 11.73 0.32 5.36
CA THR A 104 11.32 -1.05 5.65
C THR A 104 9.87 -1.29 5.25
N ILE A 105 8.95 -0.40 5.64
CA ILE A 105 7.53 -0.50 5.22
C ILE A 105 7.41 -0.40 3.71
N ALA A 106 8.15 0.49 3.06
CA ALA A 106 8.13 0.66 1.61
C ALA A 106 8.62 -0.60 0.87
N VAL A 107 9.67 -1.25 1.35
CA VAL A 107 10.19 -2.50 0.77
C VAL A 107 9.21 -3.66 0.96
N PHE A 108 8.63 -3.82 2.15
CA PHE A 108 7.60 -4.87 2.35
C PHE A 108 6.35 -4.63 1.53
N ALA A 109 5.89 -3.39 1.40
CA ALA A 109 4.77 -3.03 0.54
C ALA A 109 5.07 -3.31 -0.95
N PHE A 110 6.28 -3.03 -1.40
CA PHE A 110 6.77 -3.36 -2.73
C PHE A 110 6.72 -4.87 -3.00
N LEU A 111 7.25 -5.69 -2.09
CA LEU A 111 7.26 -7.15 -2.22
C LEU A 111 5.84 -7.71 -2.21
N TYR A 112 4.99 -7.21 -1.33
CA TYR A 112 3.61 -7.66 -1.22
C TYR A 112 2.78 -7.29 -2.46
N SER A 113 2.86 -6.05 -2.96
CA SER A 113 2.13 -5.61 -4.15
C SER A 113 2.59 -6.35 -5.41
N LEU A 114 3.89 -6.68 -5.52
CA LEU A 114 4.41 -7.54 -6.58
C LEU A 114 3.82 -8.95 -6.49
N MET A 115 3.86 -9.57 -5.30
CA MET A 115 3.30 -10.90 -5.07
C MET A 115 1.79 -10.93 -5.36
N ALA A 116 1.03 -9.94 -4.87
CA ALA A 116 -0.39 -9.84 -5.12
C ALA A 116 -0.70 -9.69 -6.62
N THR A 117 0.08 -8.89 -7.33
CA THR A 117 -0.05 -8.73 -8.79
C THR A 117 0.18 -10.05 -9.52
N ILE A 118 1.20 -10.81 -9.14
CA ILE A 118 1.46 -12.15 -9.70
C ILE A 118 0.29 -13.10 -9.42
N VAL A 119 -0.24 -13.11 -8.20
CA VAL A 119 -1.40 -13.94 -7.82
C VAL A 119 -2.63 -13.55 -8.65
N TYR A 120 -2.89 -12.28 -8.85
CA TYR A 120 -4.03 -11.83 -9.66
C TYR A 120 -3.88 -12.19 -11.14
N ILE A 121 -2.65 -12.16 -11.68
CA ILE A 121 -2.39 -12.50 -13.09
C ILE A 121 -2.51 -14.00 -13.33
N PHE A 122 -1.86 -14.82 -12.51
CA PHE A 122 -1.69 -16.26 -12.79
C PHE A 122 -2.67 -17.16 -12.01
N PHE A 123 -3.17 -16.72 -10.86
CA PHE A 123 -3.97 -17.54 -9.96
C PHE A 123 -5.34 -16.95 -9.65
N GLN A 124 -5.89 -16.11 -10.52
CA GLN A 124 -7.17 -15.44 -10.31
C GLN A 124 -8.32 -16.40 -9.98
N ASN A 125 -8.40 -17.54 -10.69
CA ASN A 125 -9.44 -18.54 -10.46
C ASN A 125 -9.36 -19.10 -9.03
N LYS A 126 -8.16 -19.47 -8.59
CA LYS A 126 -7.89 -20.00 -7.25
C LYS A 126 -8.09 -18.97 -6.14
N TYR A 127 -7.78 -17.71 -6.44
CA TYR A 127 -8.01 -16.57 -5.53
C TYR A 127 -9.51 -16.35 -5.27
N ARG A 128 -10.35 -16.46 -6.32
CA ARG A 128 -11.81 -16.29 -6.21
C ARG A 128 -12.56 -17.51 -5.69
N GLU A 129 -12.01 -18.69 -5.87
CA GLU A 129 -12.64 -19.96 -5.44
C GLU A 129 -12.66 -20.11 -3.92
N ASN A 130 -11.64 -19.59 -3.24
CA ASN A 130 -11.52 -19.62 -1.78
C ASN A 130 -11.74 -18.23 -1.18
N ASN A 131 -12.75 -18.10 -0.30
CA ASN A 131 -13.02 -16.87 0.45
C ASN A 131 -11.86 -16.40 1.36
N ARG A 132 -10.88 -17.27 1.62
CA ARG A 132 -9.73 -16.97 2.48
C ARG A 132 -8.72 -16.03 1.80
N GLY A 133 -8.53 -16.16 0.49
CA GLY A 133 -7.60 -15.31 -0.26
C GLY A 133 -7.95 -13.81 -0.18
N PRO A 134 -9.16 -13.42 -0.59
CA PRO A 134 -9.62 -12.04 -0.49
C PRO A 134 -9.66 -11.50 0.95
N LEU A 135 -9.94 -12.37 1.94
CA LEU A 135 -9.94 -11.96 3.35
C LEU A 135 -8.54 -11.61 3.86
N ILE A 136 -7.55 -12.44 3.55
CA ILE A 136 -6.15 -12.19 3.92
C ILE A 136 -5.66 -10.90 3.24
N ASP A 137 -5.94 -10.76 1.95
CA ASP A 137 -5.56 -9.56 1.19
C ASP A 137 -6.21 -8.30 1.76
N PHE A 138 -7.47 -8.38 2.19
CA PHE A 138 -8.14 -7.26 2.87
C PHE A 138 -7.43 -6.87 4.17
N ILE A 139 -7.14 -7.83 5.05
CA ILE A 139 -6.47 -7.57 6.33
C ILE A 139 -5.10 -6.94 6.09
N VAL A 140 -4.30 -7.52 5.19
CA VAL A 140 -2.96 -7.03 4.86
C VAL A 140 -3.02 -5.62 4.26
N THR A 141 -3.99 -5.35 3.39
CA THR A 141 -4.18 -4.02 2.79
C THR A 141 -4.52 -2.97 3.84
N VAL A 142 -5.37 -3.28 4.82
CA VAL A 142 -5.68 -2.39 5.94
C VAL A 142 -4.44 -2.12 6.79
N VAL A 143 -3.67 -3.15 7.13
CA VAL A 143 -2.43 -3.02 7.92
C VAL A 143 -1.42 -2.15 7.18
N PHE A 144 -1.16 -2.39 5.89
CA PHE A 144 -0.24 -1.56 5.11
C PHE A 144 -0.72 -0.12 4.95
N SER A 145 -2.01 0.12 4.77
CA SER A 145 -2.56 1.47 4.74
C SER A 145 -2.25 2.23 6.03
N PHE A 146 -2.48 1.61 7.19
CA PHE A 146 -2.14 2.19 8.47
C PHE A 146 -0.63 2.41 8.64
N MET A 147 0.20 1.42 8.26
CA MET A 147 1.66 1.52 8.34
C MET A 147 2.22 2.63 7.45
N TRP A 148 1.67 2.83 6.25
CA TRP A 148 2.06 3.95 5.39
C TRP A 148 1.76 5.29 6.03
N LEU A 149 0.60 5.45 6.66
CA LEU A 149 0.25 6.70 7.35
C LEU A 149 1.24 7.00 8.49
N VAL A 150 1.50 6.01 9.34
CA VAL A 150 2.41 6.17 10.50
C VAL A 150 3.84 6.41 10.05
N SER A 151 4.36 5.58 9.14
CA SER A 151 5.75 5.69 8.69
C SER A 151 6.02 6.97 7.89
N SER A 152 5.09 7.39 7.03
CA SER A 152 5.23 8.64 6.27
C SER A 152 5.16 9.86 7.18
N SER A 153 4.32 9.85 8.21
CA SER A 153 4.24 10.94 9.19
C SER A 153 5.50 11.01 10.05
N ALA A 154 6.00 9.86 10.53
CA ALA A 154 7.24 9.79 11.28
C ALA A 154 8.44 10.27 10.46
N TRP A 155 8.51 9.85 9.18
CA TRP A 155 9.56 10.27 8.26
C TRP A 155 9.47 11.75 7.91
N ALA A 156 8.28 12.30 7.67
CA ALA A 156 8.09 13.72 7.40
C ALA A 156 8.59 14.60 8.56
N LYS A 157 8.31 14.20 9.80
CA LYS A 157 8.82 14.87 11.01
C LYS A 157 10.36 14.75 11.08
N ALA A 158 10.89 13.53 10.95
CA ALA A 158 12.33 13.32 10.98
C ALA A 158 13.07 14.09 9.88
N LEU A 159 12.49 14.19 8.67
CA LEU A 159 13.05 14.97 7.59
C LEU A 159 13.12 16.46 7.93
N SER A 160 12.11 17.01 8.60
CA SER A 160 12.16 18.40 9.07
C SER A 160 13.28 18.61 10.08
N ASP A 161 13.49 17.67 10.98
CA ASP A 161 14.54 17.72 11.99
C ASP A 161 15.93 17.56 11.34
N VAL A 162 16.08 16.66 10.34
CA VAL A 162 17.32 16.53 9.54
C VAL A 162 17.65 17.85 8.83
N LYS A 163 16.65 18.50 8.23
CA LYS A 163 16.85 19.80 7.55
C LYS A 163 17.37 20.85 8.52
N MET A 164 16.81 20.94 9.72
CA MET A 164 17.26 21.87 10.74
C MET A 164 18.67 21.53 11.21
N ALA A 165 18.96 20.25 11.50
CA ALA A 165 20.28 19.81 12.00
C ALA A 165 21.42 19.94 10.96
N THR A 166 21.07 19.99 9.68
CA THR A 166 22.04 20.16 8.57
C THR A 166 21.89 21.49 7.85
N ASP A 167 21.18 22.45 8.47
CA ASP A 167 21.15 23.82 8.00
C ASP A 167 22.57 24.41 8.13
N PRO A 168 23.15 24.97 7.07
CA PRO A 168 24.48 25.54 7.12
C PRO A 168 24.66 26.60 8.22
N ASP A 169 23.62 27.36 8.56
CA ASP A 169 23.69 28.37 9.62
C ASP A 169 23.76 27.71 11.02
N GLU A 170 23.03 26.62 11.24
CA GLU A 170 23.09 25.86 12.48
C GLU A 170 24.44 25.11 12.60
N VAL A 171 24.96 24.58 11.48
CA VAL A 171 26.27 23.88 11.47
C VAL A 171 27.41 24.86 11.78
N GLN A 172 27.35 26.13 11.33
CA GLN A 172 28.35 27.14 11.68
C GLN A 172 28.42 27.38 13.20
N LEU A 173 27.29 27.27 13.94
CA LEU A 173 27.27 27.42 15.39
C LEU A 173 28.02 26.30 16.14
N LEU A 174 28.25 25.16 15.48
CA LEU A 174 29.01 24.04 16.04
C LEU A 174 30.52 24.30 15.96
N ILE A 175 30.98 25.15 15.04
CA ILE A 175 32.41 25.44 14.80
C ILE A 175 32.84 26.52 15.77
N SER A 176 33.84 26.24 16.60
CA SER A 176 34.35 27.18 17.61
C SER A 176 34.89 28.46 16.98
N ALA A 177 35.55 28.37 15.84
CA ALA A 177 36.08 29.52 15.11
C ALA A 177 34.95 30.51 14.70
N CYS A 178 33.75 30.03 14.41
CA CYS A 178 32.62 30.86 14.00
C CYS A 178 31.95 31.59 15.19
N LYS A 179 32.22 31.19 16.43
CA LYS A 179 31.72 31.89 17.62
C LYS A 179 32.52 33.15 17.94
N VAL A 180 33.70 33.31 17.36
CA VAL A 180 34.55 34.47 17.55
C VAL A 180 34.18 35.55 16.55
N GLN A 181 33.75 36.72 17.02
CA GLN A 181 33.23 37.82 16.17
C GLN A 181 34.22 38.36 15.14
N THR A 182 35.49 38.11 15.31
CA THR A 182 36.56 38.56 14.39
C THR A 182 36.66 37.68 13.13
N ASN A 183 36.20 36.43 13.20
CA ASN A 183 36.22 35.49 12.11
C ASN A 183 34.90 35.63 11.28
N LYS A 184 34.97 35.35 9.98
CA LYS A 184 33.83 35.35 9.12
C LYS A 184 33.51 33.96 8.67
N CYS A 185 32.33 33.49 8.99
CA CYS A 185 31.79 32.21 8.48
C CYS A 185 30.68 32.48 7.49
N GLY A 186 30.58 31.67 6.47
CA GLY A 186 29.56 31.80 5.44
C GLY A 186 29.13 30.47 4.86
N THR A 187 27.93 30.42 4.37
CA THR A 187 27.38 29.27 3.64
C THR A 187 27.83 29.35 2.19
N VAL A 188 28.44 28.28 1.68
CA VAL A 188 28.78 28.16 0.25
C VAL A 188 27.65 27.52 -0.52
N TYR A 189 27.18 26.35 -0.08
CA TYR A 189 25.96 25.74 -0.56
C TYR A 189 25.37 24.80 0.50
N GLY A 190 24.03 24.61 0.39
CA GLY A 190 23.28 23.68 1.24
C GLY A 190 22.85 22.40 0.52
N PRO A 191 22.34 21.41 1.27
CA PRO A 191 21.89 20.14 0.71
C PRO A 191 20.71 20.29 -0.22
N ARG A 192 20.57 19.37 -1.18
CA ARG A 192 19.42 19.31 -2.10
C ARG A 192 18.32 18.44 -1.52
N TRP A 193 17.23 19.04 -1.12
CA TRP A 193 16.11 18.36 -0.44
C TRP A 193 15.07 17.71 -1.36
N SER A 194 15.17 17.92 -2.69
CA SER A 194 14.13 17.47 -3.62
C SER A 194 13.87 15.96 -3.55
N GLY A 195 14.92 15.13 -3.49
CA GLY A 195 14.78 13.68 -3.39
C GLY A 195 14.05 13.24 -2.12
N LEU A 196 14.43 13.81 -0.96
CA LEU A 196 13.78 13.47 0.31
C LEU A 196 12.36 13.99 0.41
N ASN A 197 12.07 15.19 -0.11
CA ASN A 197 10.70 15.68 -0.19
C ASN A 197 9.85 14.76 -1.07
N THR A 198 10.40 14.30 -2.19
CA THR A 198 9.75 13.35 -3.09
C THR A 198 9.44 12.03 -2.38
N SER A 199 10.33 11.51 -1.52
CA SER A 199 10.07 10.28 -0.75
C SER A 199 8.86 10.43 0.17
N VAL A 200 8.71 11.57 0.85
CA VAL A 200 7.55 11.86 1.71
C VAL A 200 6.26 11.93 0.89
N VAL A 201 6.29 12.62 -0.27
CA VAL A 201 5.14 12.71 -1.17
C VAL A 201 4.70 11.33 -1.63
N PHE A 202 5.62 10.47 -2.09
CA PHE A 202 5.30 9.11 -2.48
C PHE A 202 4.83 8.24 -1.30
N GLY A 203 5.31 8.49 -0.08
CA GLY A 203 4.79 7.85 1.12
C GLY A 203 3.31 8.12 1.34
N PHE A 204 2.88 9.38 1.30
CA PHE A 204 1.48 9.75 1.44
C PHE A 204 0.62 9.33 0.22
N LEU A 205 1.17 9.37 -1.00
CA LEU A 205 0.48 8.84 -2.17
C LEU A 205 0.23 7.33 -2.05
N ASN A 206 1.20 6.56 -1.54
CA ASN A 206 0.98 5.16 -1.22
C ASN A 206 -0.13 4.98 -0.19
N PHE A 207 -0.13 5.76 0.90
CA PHE A 207 -1.23 5.72 1.87
C PHE A 207 -2.59 5.89 1.19
N VAL A 208 -2.74 6.88 0.31
CA VAL A 208 -4.00 7.13 -0.43
C VAL A 208 -4.36 5.94 -1.33
N LEU A 209 -3.39 5.37 -2.05
CA LEU A 209 -3.62 4.20 -2.91
C LEU A 209 -4.05 2.97 -2.11
N TRP A 210 -3.35 2.66 -1.02
CA TRP A 210 -3.68 1.52 -0.16
C TRP A 210 -5.02 1.71 0.54
N ALA A 211 -5.33 2.92 1.01
CA ALA A 211 -6.64 3.25 1.59
C ALA A 211 -7.77 3.12 0.56
N GLY A 212 -7.57 3.61 -0.67
CA GLY A 212 -8.51 3.42 -1.78
C GLY A 212 -8.69 1.96 -2.15
N ASN A 213 -7.61 1.18 -2.11
CA ASN A 213 -7.64 -0.24 -2.42
C ASN A 213 -8.41 -1.08 -1.38
N ILE A 214 -8.49 -0.66 -0.11
CA ILE A 214 -9.33 -1.29 0.92
C ILE A 214 -10.75 -1.49 0.40
N TRP A 215 -11.33 -0.47 -0.23
CA TRP A 215 -12.68 -0.55 -0.77
C TRP A 215 -12.84 -1.59 -1.88
N PHE A 216 -11.88 -1.69 -2.78
CA PHE A 216 -11.93 -2.66 -3.88
C PHE A 216 -11.75 -4.09 -3.38
N VAL A 217 -10.79 -4.32 -2.47
CA VAL A 217 -10.56 -5.63 -1.87
C VAL A 217 -11.74 -6.04 -0.99
N PHE A 218 -12.35 -5.12 -0.25
CA PHE A 218 -13.58 -5.38 0.52
C PHE A 218 -14.72 -5.92 -0.35
N LYS A 219 -14.91 -5.37 -1.55
CA LYS A 219 -15.90 -5.89 -2.49
C LYS A 219 -15.62 -7.34 -2.91
N GLU A 220 -14.37 -7.72 -3.04
CA GLU A 220 -13.98 -9.09 -3.43
C GLU A 220 -14.20 -10.10 -2.28
N THR A 221 -14.23 -9.69 -1.01
CA THR A 221 -14.50 -10.59 0.12
C THR A 221 -15.93 -11.15 0.12
N GLY A 222 -16.84 -10.57 -0.66
CA GLY A 222 -18.24 -11.00 -0.72
C GLY A 222 -19.10 -10.61 0.49
N TRP A 223 -18.52 -10.04 1.52
CA TRP A 223 -19.26 -9.58 2.71
C TRP A 223 -20.31 -8.53 2.39
N HIS A 224 -20.07 -7.70 1.39
CA HIS A 224 -21.05 -6.74 0.89
C HIS A 224 -22.34 -7.42 0.38
N LYS A 225 -22.23 -8.59 -0.24
CA LYS A 225 -23.39 -9.38 -0.70
C LYS A 225 -24.15 -10.05 0.45
N GLY A 226 -23.46 -10.41 1.53
CA GLY A 226 -24.07 -10.94 2.76
C GLY A 226 -24.82 -9.87 3.53
N ALA A 227 -24.26 -8.69 3.69
CA ALA A 227 -24.90 -7.57 4.37
C ALA A 227 -26.15 -7.06 3.62
N SER A 228 -26.11 -7.02 2.29
CA SER A 228 -27.28 -6.64 1.49
C SER A 228 -28.39 -7.70 1.52
N ARG A 229 -28.07 -8.99 1.65
CA ARG A 229 -29.08 -10.07 1.85
C ARG A 229 -29.71 -10.00 3.23
N LEU A 230 -28.96 -9.64 4.26
CA LEU A 230 -29.48 -9.42 5.62
C LEU A 230 -30.34 -8.16 5.69
N ALA A 231 -29.99 -7.10 5.01
CA ALA A 231 -30.78 -5.87 4.92
C ALA A 231 -32.01 -6.04 4.02
N GLY A 232 -31.92 -6.80 2.92
CA GLY A 232 -33.04 -7.14 2.04
C GLY A 232 -34.00 -8.16 2.64
N GLY A 233 -33.50 -9.10 3.44
CA GLY A 233 -34.30 -10.14 4.08
C GLY A 233 -35.22 -9.63 5.20
N ALA A 234 -35.01 -8.44 5.70
CA ALA A 234 -35.91 -7.80 6.68
C ALA A 234 -37.11 -7.08 6.02
N SER A 235 -37.03 -6.81 4.70
CA SER A 235 -38.12 -6.15 3.95
C SER A 235 -39.00 -7.10 3.14
N GLU A 236 -38.63 -8.38 2.99
CA GLU A 236 -39.31 -9.33 2.10
C GLU A 236 -40.17 -10.37 2.83
N LYS A 237 -40.52 -10.13 4.11
CA LYS A 237 -41.45 -10.97 4.85
C LYS A 237 -42.91 -10.52 4.81
N GLN A 238 -43.27 -9.65 3.86
CA GLN A 238 -44.66 -9.31 3.67
C GLN A 238 -44.97 -9.00 2.21
N SER A 239 -45.01 -10.02 1.35
CA SER A 239 -45.83 -10.00 0.14
C SER A 239 -46.02 -11.43 -0.35
N GLY A 240 -47.27 -11.80 -0.36
CA GLY A 240 -47.94 -13.02 -0.68
C GLY A 240 -47.42 -13.90 -1.80
N THR A 241 -47.55 -15.13 -1.50
CA THR A 241 -47.74 -16.29 -2.39
C THR A 241 -48.44 -15.94 -3.69
N PHE A 242 -47.75 -16.00 -4.82
CA PHE A 242 -48.33 -16.28 -6.12
C PHE A 242 -47.38 -17.20 -6.89
N ASN A 243 -47.84 -18.45 -7.04
CA ASN A 243 -47.31 -19.42 -7.96
C ASN A 243 -47.38 -18.88 -9.40
N GLN A 244 -46.24 -18.73 -10.05
CA GLN A 244 -46.21 -18.68 -11.52
C GLN A 244 -45.36 -19.82 -12.04
N GLN A 245 -46.06 -20.81 -12.61
CA GLN A 245 -45.51 -21.84 -13.48
C GLN A 245 -44.79 -21.20 -14.69
N PRO A 246 -43.68 -21.74 -15.13
CA PRO A 246 -43.08 -21.32 -16.37
C PRO A 246 -43.84 -21.87 -17.56
N TYR A 247 -44.34 -20.98 -18.38
CA TYR A 247 -44.88 -21.28 -19.70
C TYR A 247 -43.78 -21.81 -20.61
N ASN A 248 -43.94 -23.08 -21.00
CA ASN A 248 -43.16 -23.68 -22.06
C ASN A 248 -43.81 -23.33 -23.40
N GLN A 249 -43.17 -22.52 -24.19
CA GLN A 249 -43.57 -22.14 -25.54
C GLN A 249 -43.12 -23.23 -26.51
N GLY A 250 -44.06 -24.12 -26.81
CA GLY A 250 -43.83 -25.14 -27.81
C GLY A 250 -43.98 -24.57 -29.23
N SER A 251 -42.97 -24.82 -30.00
CA SER A 251 -42.92 -24.60 -31.44
C SER A 251 -43.84 -25.57 -32.17
N PHE A 252 -44.67 -25.00 -33.06
CA PHE A 252 -45.47 -25.73 -34.03
C PHE A 252 -44.58 -26.37 -35.10
N ASP A 253 -44.73 -27.67 -35.31
CA ASP A 253 -44.52 -28.26 -36.61
C ASP A 253 -45.52 -29.37 -36.87
N GLN A 254 -46.16 -29.26 -38.02
CA GLN A 254 -47.25 -29.97 -38.54
C GLN A 254 -46.75 -31.14 -39.37
N SER A 255 -47.21 -32.36 -39.10
CA SER A 255 -47.45 -33.34 -40.15
C SER A 255 -47.93 -34.68 -39.58
N GLY A 256 -49.12 -35.00 -39.82
CA GLY A 256 -49.81 -36.12 -40.39
C GLY A 256 -49.63 -37.55 -39.88
N SER A 257 -50.79 -38.14 -39.65
CA SER A 257 -51.19 -39.51 -40.01
C SER A 257 -51.55 -40.48 -38.85
N TYR A 258 -52.83 -40.68 -38.75
CA TYR A 258 -53.68 -41.88 -38.55
C TYR A 258 -53.15 -43.10 -37.73
N ASN A 259 -53.95 -43.51 -36.85
CA ASN A 259 -54.71 -44.76 -36.61
C ASN A 259 -54.67 -45.34 -35.22
N THR A 260 -55.81 -45.39 -34.62
CA THR A 260 -56.62 -46.54 -34.21
C THR A 260 -56.31 -47.27 -32.89
N GLN A 261 -57.28 -47.12 -32.01
CA GLN A 261 -57.93 -48.19 -31.28
C GLN A 261 -57.21 -48.77 -30.02
N GLY A 262 -57.83 -48.54 -28.91
CA GLY A 262 -58.41 -49.64 -28.19
C GLY A 262 -58.13 -49.69 -26.71
N ASN A 263 -59.16 -49.46 -25.98
CA ASN A 263 -59.68 -50.22 -24.84
C ASN A 263 -59.31 -49.86 -23.40
N LEU A 264 -60.28 -49.31 -22.73
CA LEU A 264 -60.94 -49.76 -21.50
C LEU A 264 -60.07 -50.46 -20.44
N SER A 265 -60.00 -49.86 -19.29
CA SER A 265 -60.70 -50.29 -18.05
C SER A 265 -60.26 -49.45 -16.83
N GLN A 266 -61.29 -48.90 -16.20
CA GLN A 266 -61.35 -48.50 -14.80
C GLN A 266 -61.61 -49.80 -13.95
N PRO A 267 -61.80 -49.75 -12.58
CA PRO A 267 -61.39 -48.82 -11.51
C PRO A 267 -60.89 -49.56 -10.26
N SER A 268 -60.70 -48.87 -9.19
CA SER A 268 -61.03 -49.10 -7.77
C SER A 268 -59.95 -48.62 -6.84
N GLU A 269 -60.19 -47.73 -5.99
CA GLU A 269 -60.98 -47.63 -4.76
C GLU A 269 -60.15 -47.84 -3.48
N TYR A 270 -60.35 -46.87 -2.53
CA TYR A 270 -60.24 -46.93 -1.06
C TYR A 270 -58.83 -47.00 -0.46
N SER A 271 -58.45 -46.33 0.57
CA SER A 271 -59.07 -45.75 1.78
C SER A 271 -58.00 -44.94 2.50
N GLN A 272 -58.24 -43.77 2.91
CA GLN A 272 -58.74 -43.27 4.19
C GLN A 272 -57.87 -43.47 5.42
N VAL A 273 -57.54 -42.32 6.03
CA VAL A 273 -57.61 -41.98 7.47
C VAL A 273 -56.37 -42.21 8.35
N GLY A 274 -55.99 -41.13 8.99
CA GLY A 274 -55.20 -41.14 10.20
C GLY A 274 -54.57 -39.80 10.52
N GLY A 275 -55.31 -38.90 11.14
CA GLY A 275 -54.85 -37.63 11.70
C GLY A 275 -54.27 -37.84 13.13
N PRO A 276 -54.10 -36.80 13.93
CA PRO A 276 -52.85 -36.54 14.67
C PRO A 276 -52.98 -36.91 16.14
N THR A 277 -51.83 -37.07 16.83
CA THR A 277 -51.82 -36.95 18.29
C THR A 277 -50.51 -36.29 18.79
N SER A 278 -50.73 -35.13 19.38
CA SER A 278 -49.88 -34.51 20.39
C SER A 278 -49.81 -35.34 21.67
N TYR A 279 -48.70 -35.25 22.40
CA TYR A 279 -48.57 -35.22 23.88
C TYR A 279 -47.06 -35.04 24.17
N SER A 280 -46.57 -33.94 24.70
CA SER A 280 -46.54 -33.44 26.09
C SER A 280 -46.06 -34.42 27.12
N ASN A 281 -45.01 -33.93 27.77
CA ASN A 281 -44.58 -34.00 29.17
C ASN A 281 -43.30 -34.77 29.53
N GLN A 282 -42.43 -33.96 30.13
CA GLN A 282 -41.86 -34.01 31.49
C GLN A 282 -40.96 -35.21 31.85
N MET A 283 -39.74 -34.93 32.03
CA MET A 283 -39.01 -34.76 33.30
C MET A 283 -37.64 -34.17 33.02
#